data_f9262b638bc8fce0377ff1a48e47250f
#
_entry.id   f9262b638bc8fce0377ff1a48e47250f
#
_cell.length_a   1.000
_cell.length_b   1.000
_cell.length_c   1.000
_cell.angle_alpha   90.00
_cell.angle_beta   90.00
_cell.angle_gamma   90.00
#
_symmetry.space_group_name_H-M   'P 1'
#
loop_
_entity.id
_entity.type
_entity.pdbx_description
1 polymer ?
#
loop_
_entity_poly.entity_id
_entity_poly.type
_entity_poly.pdbx_seq_one_letter_code
_entity_poly.pdbx_strand_id
1 'polypeptide(L)'
;VSTKPLPRDTVRDLLGISRALYVVRDNQGALPNELDRIREVSAWLIDALELSRTAPDTLGHRAAWTKAERATSVLTELLLTHDESTKRLVGAWAERLSARAR
;
A
#
# COMPACT_ATOMS: atom_id res chain seq x y z
N VAL A 1 3.94 -4.16 -20.65
CA VAL A 1 2.89 -3.85 -19.67
C VAL A 1 2.41 -5.13 -19.01
N SER A 2 2.40 -5.16 -17.72
CA SER A 2 1.93 -6.34 -16.99
C SER A 2 0.41 -6.51 -17.11
N THR A 3 -0.01 -7.72 -17.48
CA THR A 3 -1.42 -8.11 -17.49
C THR A 3 -1.73 -9.05 -16.33
N LYS A 4 -0.74 -9.28 -15.45
CA LYS A 4 -0.92 -10.15 -14.30
C LYS A 4 -1.92 -9.57 -13.32
N PRO A 5 -2.79 -10.40 -12.72
CA PRO A 5 -3.69 -9.92 -11.69
C PRO A 5 -2.92 -9.41 -10.47
N LEU A 6 -3.50 -8.42 -9.80
CA LEU A 6 -2.92 -7.86 -8.57
C LEU A 6 -2.77 -8.95 -7.51
N PRO A 7 -1.61 -9.04 -6.82
CA PRO A 7 -1.43 -9.98 -5.72
C PRO A 7 -2.22 -9.50 -4.49
N ARG A 8 -3.48 -9.87 -4.42
CA ARG A 8 -4.43 -9.36 -3.43
C ARG A 8 -3.99 -9.60 -1.98
N ASP A 9 -3.38 -10.76 -1.70
CA ASP A 9 -2.92 -11.08 -0.35
C ASP A 9 -1.83 -10.11 0.10
N THR A 10 -0.88 -9.80 -0.79
CA THR A 10 0.18 -8.82 -0.52
C THR A 10 -0.41 -7.43 -0.26
N VAL A 11 -1.38 -7.02 -1.07
CA VAL A 11 -2.05 -5.72 -0.91
C VAL A 11 -2.82 -5.66 0.41
N ARG A 12 -3.48 -6.73 0.80
CA ARG A 12 -4.16 -6.82 2.10
C ARG A 12 -3.19 -6.70 3.27
N ASP A 13 -2.01 -7.32 3.15
CA ASP A 13 -0.97 -7.22 4.18
C ASP A 13 -0.47 -5.78 4.32
N LEU A 14 -0.24 -5.10 3.20
CA LEU A 14 0.13 -3.68 3.20
C LEU A 14 -0.97 -2.81 3.81
N LEU A 15 -2.22 -3.11 3.52
CA LEU A 15 -3.36 -2.42 4.12
C LEU A 15 -3.38 -2.60 5.64
N GLY A 16 -3.13 -3.81 6.12
CA GLY A 16 -3.01 -4.10 7.55
C GLY A 16 -1.91 -3.29 8.21
N ILE A 17 -0.75 -3.18 7.57
CA ILE A 17 0.37 -2.36 8.08
C ILE A 17 -0.02 -0.89 8.10
N SER A 18 -0.65 -0.38 7.05
CA SER A 18 -1.09 1.01 6.99
C SER A 18 -2.05 1.35 8.13
N ARG A 19 -3.00 0.47 8.41
CA ARG A 19 -3.95 0.64 9.52
C ARG A 19 -3.26 0.57 10.88
N ALA A 20 -2.33 -0.37 11.06
CA ALA A 20 -1.55 -0.47 12.29
C ALA A 20 -0.69 0.77 12.49
N LEU A 21 -0.07 1.27 11.44
CA LEU A 21 0.74 2.50 11.50
C LEU A 21 -0.12 3.69 11.92
N TYR A 22 -1.34 3.80 11.40
CA TYR A 22 -2.26 4.86 11.79
C TYR A 22 -2.51 4.84 13.30
N VAL A 23 -2.82 3.67 13.86
CA VAL A 23 -3.10 3.54 15.30
C VAL A 23 -1.86 3.91 16.12
N VAL A 24 -0.70 3.41 15.74
CA VAL A 24 0.55 3.70 16.45
C VAL A 24 0.85 5.20 16.44
N ARG A 25 0.77 5.83 15.26
CA ARG A 25 1.09 7.25 15.12
C ARG A 25 0.05 8.14 15.81
N ASP A 26 -1.22 7.76 15.75
CA ASP A 26 -2.27 8.47 16.49
C ASP A 26 -2.00 8.44 17.99
N ASN A 27 -1.65 7.28 18.53
CA ASN A 27 -1.31 7.12 19.95
C ASN A 27 -0.05 7.91 20.36
N GLN A 28 0.86 8.15 19.40
CA GLN A 28 2.06 8.95 19.61
C GLN A 28 1.83 10.45 19.45
N GLY A 29 0.61 10.86 19.16
CA GLY A 29 0.27 12.27 19.00
C GLY A 29 0.69 12.86 17.64
N ALA A 30 0.69 12.06 16.57
CA ALA A 30 1.02 12.55 15.24
C ALA A 30 0.09 13.67 14.78
N LEU A 31 0.61 14.57 13.96
CA LEU A 31 -0.16 15.68 13.45
C LEU A 31 -1.28 15.22 12.50
N PRO A 32 -2.41 15.94 12.43
CA PRO A 32 -3.53 15.55 11.58
C PRO A 32 -3.16 15.31 10.11
N ASN A 33 -2.26 16.11 9.54
CA ASN A 33 -1.84 15.93 8.15
C ASN A 33 -1.06 14.62 7.93
N GLU A 34 -0.28 14.18 8.90
CA GLU A 34 0.39 12.88 8.84
C GLU A 34 -0.64 11.74 8.88
N LEU A 35 -1.61 11.83 9.78
CA LEU A 35 -2.68 10.84 9.89
C LEU A 35 -3.52 10.78 8.62
N ASP A 36 -3.82 11.91 8.02
CA ASP A 36 -4.55 11.97 6.76
C ASP A 36 -3.77 11.30 5.63
N ARG A 37 -2.45 11.47 5.61
CA ARG A 37 -1.58 10.82 4.64
C ARG A 37 -1.64 9.29 4.76
N ILE A 38 -1.63 8.77 5.99
CA ILE A 38 -1.76 7.34 6.24
C ILE A 38 -3.15 6.84 5.80
N ARG A 39 -4.20 7.62 6.02
CA ARG A 39 -5.54 7.29 5.53
C ARG A 39 -5.60 7.23 4.01
N GLU A 40 -4.93 8.14 3.32
CA GLU A 40 -4.85 8.12 1.86
C GLU A 40 -4.22 6.82 1.35
N VAL A 41 -3.12 6.38 2.00
CA VAL A 41 -2.47 5.11 1.65
C VAL A 41 -3.44 3.96 1.79
N SER A 42 -4.16 3.89 2.89
CA SER A 42 -5.18 2.85 3.11
C SER A 42 -6.28 2.91 2.05
N ALA A 43 -6.76 4.11 1.69
CA ALA A 43 -7.78 4.30 0.67
C ALA A 43 -7.29 3.81 -0.70
N TRP A 44 -6.06 4.11 -1.09
CA TRP A 44 -5.48 3.65 -2.36
C TRP A 44 -5.37 2.13 -2.42
N LEU A 45 -5.00 1.49 -1.30
CA LEU A 45 -4.91 0.03 -1.24
C LEU A 45 -6.30 -0.61 -1.35
N ILE A 46 -7.30 -0.03 -0.70
CA ILE A 46 -8.68 -0.47 -0.82
C ILE A 46 -9.16 -0.31 -2.26
N ASP A 47 -8.89 0.83 -2.88
CA ASP A 47 -9.24 1.09 -4.28
C ASP A 47 -8.58 0.09 -5.22
N ALA A 48 -7.31 -0.25 -4.98
CA ALA A 48 -6.60 -1.26 -5.76
C ALA A 48 -7.28 -2.62 -5.67
N LEU A 49 -7.70 -3.03 -4.47
CA LEU A 49 -8.41 -4.28 -4.26
C LEU A 49 -9.77 -4.29 -4.97
N GLU A 50 -10.51 -3.18 -4.89
CA GLU A 50 -11.81 -3.06 -5.56
C GLU A 50 -11.65 -3.09 -7.09
N LEU A 51 -10.70 -2.36 -7.64
CA LEU A 51 -10.42 -2.36 -9.07
C LEU A 51 -10.03 -3.75 -9.58
N SER A 52 -9.23 -4.48 -8.82
CA SER A 52 -8.82 -5.84 -9.19
C SER A 52 -10.00 -6.82 -9.19
N ARG A 53 -11.04 -6.54 -8.42
CA ARG A 53 -12.23 -7.39 -8.33
C ARG A 53 -13.29 -7.03 -9.36
N THR A 54 -13.52 -5.72 -9.57
CA THR A 54 -14.65 -5.24 -10.36
C THR A 54 -14.30 -4.90 -11.80
N ALA A 55 -13.02 -4.75 -12.12
CA ALA A 55 -12.54 -4.41 -13.46
C ALA A 55 -11.45 -5.40 -13.89
N PRO A 56 -11.82 -6.63 -14.26
CA PRO A 56 -10.85 -7.69 -14.55
C PRO A 56 -10.13 -7.58 -15.89
N ASP A 57 -10.39 -6.54 -16.67
CA ASP A 57 -9.69 -6.33 -17.93
C ASP A 57 -8.26 -5.77 -17.70
N THR A 58 -7.48 -5.70 -18.78
CA THR A 58 -6.09 -5.23 -18.71
C THR A 58 -5.99 -3.81 -18.16
N LEU A 59 -6.93 -2.94 -18.53
CA LEU A 59 -6.94 -1.56 -18.06
C LEU A 59 -7.22 -1.49 -16.55
N GLY A 60 -8.18 -2.27 -16.09
CA GLY A 60 -8.51 -2.37 -14.67
C GLY A 60 -7.35 -2.92 -13.83
N HIS A 61 -6.66 -3.94 -14.33
CA HIS A 61 -5.46 -4.48 -13.68
C HIS A 61 -4.36 -3.43 -13.59
N ARG A 62 -4.15 -2.68 -14.67
CA ARG A 62 -3.15 -1.63 -14.72
C ARG A 62 -3.45 -0.51 -13.71
N ALA A 63 -4.71 -0.10 -13.61
CA ALA A 63 -5.14 0.92 -12.66
C ALA A 63 -4.94 0.42 -11.21
N ALA A 64 -5.26 -0.83 -10.93
CA ALA A 64 -5.06 -1.43 -9.63
C ALA A 64 -3.58 -1.45 -9.24
N TRP A 65 -2.71 -1.87 -10.15
CA TRP A 65 -1.25 -1.87 -9.94
C TRP A 65 -0.73 -0.46 -9.66
N THR A 66 -1.16 0.54 -10.43
CA THR A 66 -0.74 1.93 -10.26
C THR A 66 -1.10 2.43 -8.86
N LYS A 67 -2.31 2.15 -8.40
CA LYS A 67 -2.74 2.56 -7.06
C LYS A 67 -1.94 1.85 -5.96
N ALA A 68 -1.72 0.55 -6.10
CA ALA A 68 -0.96 -0.22 -5.13
C ALA A 68 0.50 0.25 -5.04
N GLU A 69 1.15 0.50 -6.17
CA GLU A 69 2.52 1.00 -6.21
C GLU A 69 2.65 2.38 -5.59
N ARG A 70 1.71 3.27 -5.90
CA ARG A 70 1.69 4.62 -5.31
C ARG A 70 1.52 4.55 -3.79
N ALA A 71 0.58 3.75 -3.31
CA ALA A 71 0.36 3.56 -1.89
C ALA A 71 1.61 3.03 -1.19
N THR A 72 2.28 2.05 -1.80
CA THR A 72 3.50 1.46 -1.26
C THR A 72 4.63 2.48 -1.17
N SER A 73 4.81 3.32 -2.20
CA SER A 73 5.83 4.37 -2.20
C SER A 73 5.60 5.38 -1.06
N VAL A 74 4.37 5.84 -0.89
CA VAL A 74 4.05 6.79 0.18
C VAL A 74 4.20 6.13 1.55
N LEU A 75 3.76 4.88 1.70
CA LEU A 75 3.92 4.14 2.95
C LEU A 75 5.39 3.99 3.32
N THR A 76 6.25 3.70 2.35
CA THR A 76 7.70 3.62 2.57
C THR A 76 8.26 4.95 3.07
N GLU A 77 7.85 6.07 2.48
CA GLU A 77 8.25 7.40 2.95
C GLU A 77 7.81 7.66 4.39
N LEU A 78 6.57 7.31 4.72
CA LEU A 78 6.03 7.49 6.06
C LEU A 78 6.78 6.67 7.10
N LEU A 79 7.35 5.54 6.70
CA LEU A 79 8.12 4.65 7.57
C LEU A 79 9.59 5.05 7.72
N LEU A 80 10.08 6.04 6.98
CA LEU A 80 11.48 6.50 7.11
C LEU A 80 11.83 6.95 8.52
N THR A 81 10.85 7.46 9.28
CA THR A 81 11.03 7.92 10.65
C THR A 81 10.53 6.90 11.69
N HIS A 82 10.15 5.71 11.23
CA HIS A 82 9.66 4.63 12.09
C HIS A 82 10.78 3.61 12.36
N ASP A 83 10.47 2.53 13.09
CA ASP A 83 11.50 1.53 13.40
C ASP A 83 11.97 0.77 12.14
N GLU A 84 13.22 0.31 12.19
CA GLU A 84 13.85 -0.36 11.07
C GLU A 84 13.20 -1.71 10.72
N SER A 85 12.67 -2.41 11.70
CA SER A 85 12.02 -3.71 11.47
C SER A 85 10.78 -3.55 10.61
N THR A 86 9.93 -2.59 10.95
CA THR A 86 8.71 -2.29 10.18
C THR A 86 9.05 -1.81 8.78
N LYS A 87 10.04 -0.94 8.67
CA LYS A 87 10.52 -0.42 7.39
C LYS A 87 11.02 -1.53 6.47
N ARG A 88 11.81 -2.47 6.99
CA ARG A 88 12.30 -3.62 6.22
C ARG A 88 11.17 -4.52 5.76
N LEU A 89 10.19 -4.76 6.60
CA LEU A 89 9.04 -5.60 6.27
C LEU A 89 8.24 -5.01 5.11
N VAL A 90 7.94 -3.71 5.17
CA VAL A 90 7.23 -3.02 4.10
C VAL A 90 8.07 -2.98 2.82
N GLY A 91 9.37 -2.75 2.94
CA GLY A 91 10.30 -2.78 1.80
C GLY A 91 10.30 -4.12 1.09
N ALA A 92 10.33 -5.22 1.84
CA ALA A 92 10.29 -6.57 1.27
C ALA A 92 8.97 -6.82 0.52
N TRP A 93 7.86 -6.35 1.04
CA TRP A 93 6.57 -6.48 0.36
C TRP A 93 6.46 -5.60 -0.87
N ALA A 94 7.03 -4.40 -0.83
CA ALA A 94 7.11 -3.52 -2.00
C ALA A 94 7.88 -4.19 -3.14
N GLU A 95 8.99 -4.85 -2.83
CA GLU A 95 9.78 -5.59 -3.80
C GLU A 95 9.02 -6.75 -4.41
N ARG A 96 8.28 -7.51 -3.58
CA ARG A 96 7.43 -8.61 -4.06
C ARG A 96 6.35 -8.10 -5.01
N LEU A 97 5.74 -6.98 -4.67
CA LEU A 97 4.72 -6.37 -5.52
C LEU A 97 5.30 -5.98 -6.87
N SER A 98 6.44 -5.30 -6.87
CA SER A 98 7.14 -4.90 -8.09
C SER A 98 7.59 -6.09 -8.93
N ALA A 99 8.11 -7.14 -8.30
CA ALA A 99 8.55 -8.34 -8.99
C ALA A 99 7.39 -9.06 -9.70
N ARG A 100 6.20 -9.07 -9.09
CA ARG A 100 5.01 -9.68 -9.69
C ARG A 100 4.42 -8.86 -10.83
N ALA A 101 4.67 -7.55 -10.84
CA ALA A 101 4.21 -6.66 -11.90
C ALA A 101 5.00 -6.82 -13.21
N ARG A 102 6.20 -7.37 -13.14
CA ARG A 102 7.11 -7.52 -14.29
C ARG A 102 6.91 -8.81 -15.09
#